data_03d326a093a1afc9de86bd38780a0811
#
_entry.id   03d326a093a1afc9de86bd38780a0811
#
_cell.length_a   1.000
_cell.length_b   1.000
_cell.length_c   1.000
_cell.angle_alpha   90.00
_cell.angle_beta   90.00
_cell.angle_gamma   90.00
#
_symmetry.space_group_name_H-M   'P 1'
#
loop_
_entity.id
_entity.type
_entity.pdbx_description
1 polymer ?
#
loop_
_entity_poly.entity_id
_entity_poly.type
_entity_poly.pdbx_seq_one_letter_code
_entity_poly.pdbx_strand_id
1 'polypeptide(L)'
;MPDAPNKKDVWDRLTASATILVPAAIALAGHFIAQGLKQAEISSEERRAEQSRLIAEANTKIAQASLINTMMKSLTSPNPQERKLAVQAVLIALPDQGPVLVRTIAQTDEDKTVQAAAQISLDQRVNALIRDLFSADAQVRIGAAHDLIQGWRSEPNVVHALVEFATQNKDNSNGVYNTVVVLNEFSLRGLEAHKEQVLKFIELAKANGSKTEAKAIALANRLGG
;
A
#
# COMPACT_ATOMS: atom_id res chain seq x y z
N MET A 1 -7.17 26.91 -90.82
CA MET A 1 -6.75 25.61 -90.16
C MET A 1 -6.39 25.98 -88.74
N PRO A 2 -7.05 25.48 -87.73
CA PRO A 2 -6.63 25.69 -86.34
C PRO A 2 -5.41 24.81 -86.04
N ASP A 3 -4.35 25.41 -85.50
CA ASP A 3 -3.16 24.70 -85.05
C ASP A 3 -3.47 23.61 -84.03
N ALA A 4 -2.95 22.40 -84.30
CA ALA A 4 -3.07 21.29 -83.36
C ALA A 4 -2.32 21.63 -82.06
N PRO A 5 -2.83 21.36 -80.95
CA PRO A 5 -2.22 21.65 -79.65
C PRO A 5 -0.83 20.94 -79.56
N ASN A 6 0.18 21.72 -79.25
CA ASN A 6 1.57 21.26 -79.19
C ASN A 6 1.78 20.22 -78.12
N LYS A 7 1.96 18.96 -78.51
CA LYS A 7 2.15 17.81 -77.56
C LYS A 7 3.28 17.98 -76.54
N LYS A 8 4.24 18.87 -76.88
CA LYS A 8 5.33 19.22 -75.92
C LYS A 8 4.83 19.92 -74.66
N ASP A 9 3.80 20.73 -74.75
CA ASP A 9 3.28 21.54 -73.67
C ASP A 9 2.60 20.66 -72.57
N VAL A 10 2.05 19.52 -72.95
CA VAL A 10 1.41 18.55 -72.00
C VAL A 10 2.45 17.76 -71.23
N TRP A 11 3.54 17.35 -71.87
CA TRP A 11 4.63 16.63 -71.22
C TRP A 11 5.45 17.52 -70.29
N ASP A 12 5.67 18.79 -70.64
CA ASP A 12 6.33 19.77 -69.80
C ASP A 12 5.54 20.06 -68.52
N ARG A 13 4.21 20.16 -68.64
CA ARG A 13 3.30 20.30 -67.46
C ARG A 13 3.28 19.04 -66.57
N LEU A 14 3.26 17.85 -67.15
CA LEU A 14 3.35 16.59 -66.42
C LEU A 14 4.67 16.43 -65.68
N THR A 15 5.79 16.78 -66.32
CA THR A 15 7.12 16.74 -65.72
C THR A 15 7.27 17.76 -64.59
N ALA A 16 6.74 18.98 -64.78
CA ALA A 16 6.74 20.01 -63.74
C ALA A 16 5.90 19.59 -62.52
N SER A 17 4.72 18.95 -62.76
CA SER A 17 3.86 18.44 -61.69
C SER A 17 4.52 17.28 -60.95
N ALA A 18 5.15 16.35 -61.66
CA ALA A 18 5.84 15.22 -61.05
C ALA A 18 7.05 15.65 -60.17
N THR A 19 7.74 16.70 -60.58
CA THR A 19 8.90 17.25 -59.86
C THR A 19 8.52 17.79 -58.46
N ILE A 20 7.27 18.23 -58.27
CA ILE A 20 6.76 18.76 -56.99
C ILE A 20 6.01 17.68 -56.23
N LEU A 21 5.19 16.86 -56.88
CA LEU A 21 4.32 15.88 -56.24
C LEU A 21 5.09 14.67 -55.71
N VAL A 22 6.14 14.21 -56.41
CA VAL A 22 6.92 13.05 -55.96
C VAL A 22 7.70 13.34 -54.67
N PRO A 23 8.44 14.44 -54.51
CA PRO A 23 9.09 14.78 -53.26
C PRO A 23 8.09 15.00 -52.11
N ALA A 24 6.93 15.61 -52.38
CA ALA A 24 5.91 15.83 -51.39
C ALA A 24 5.27 14.50 -50.92
N ALA A 25 5.04 13.56 -51.83
CA ALA A 25 4.53 12.23 -51.48
C ALA A 25 5.56 11.43 -50.67
N ILE A 26 6.84 11.50 -51.01
CA ILE A 26 7.91 10.85 -50.23
C ILE A 26 8.04 11.48 -48.84
N ALA A 27 7.95 12.80 -48.71
CA ALA A 27 7.99 13.48 -47.41
C ALA A 27 6.78 13.07 -46.51
N LEU A 28 5.57 13.00 -47.07
CA LEU A 28 4.39 12.53 -46.36
C LEU A 28 4.51 11.07 -45.93
N ALA A 29 4.96 10.18 -46.85
CA ALA A 29 5.16 8.77 -46.50
C ALA A 29 6.23 8.64 -45.41
N GLY A 30 7.33 9.39 -45.45
CA GLY A 30 8.36 9.41 -44.41
C GLY A 30 7.82 9.88 -43.06
N HIS A 31 6.94 10.87 -43.06
CA HIS A 31 6.29 11.36 -41.83
C HIS A 31 5.38 10.30 -41.19
N PHE A 32 4.55 9.60 -41.98
CA PHE A 32 3.70 8.52 -41.49
C PHE A 32 4.48 7.31 -40.94
N ILE A 33 5.57 6.96 -41.63
CA ILE A 33 6.47 5.88 -41.17
C ILE A 33 7.16 6.30 -39.87
N ALA A 34 7.64 7.52 -39.74
CA ALA A 34 8.27 8.02 -38.53
C ALA A 34 7.29 8.06 -37.34
N GLN A 35 6.04 8.48 -37.57
CA GLN A 35 4.99 8.40 -36.53
C GLN A 35 4.66 6.98 -36.13
N GLY A 36 4.53 6.07 -37.09
CA GLY A 36 4.28 4.65 -36.82
C GLY A 36 5.40 3.98 -36.00
N LEU A 37 6.65 4.27 -36.32
CA LEU A 37 7.82 3.80 -35.59
C LEU A 37 7.85 4.35 -34.16
N LYS A 38 7.61 5.65 -33.98
CA LYS A 38 7.56 6.28 -32.67
C LYS A 38 6.45 5.68 -31.79
N GLN A 39 5.30 5.39 -32.37
CA GLN A 39 4.18 4.78 -31.66
C GLN A 39 4.47 3.29 -31.29
N ALA A 40 5.16 2.56 -32.16
CA ALA A 40 5.63 1.20 -31.89
C ALA A 40 6.71 1.17 -30.79
N GLU A 41 7.60 2.16 -30.78
CA GLU A 41 8.66 2.32 -29.75
C GLU A 41 8.04 2.60 -28.37
N ILE A 42 7.12 3.57 -28.26
CA ILE A 42 6.39 3.88 -27.02
C ILE A 42 5.66 2.64 -26.50
N SER A 43 4.93 1.92 -27.36
CA SER A 43 4.22 0.72 -26.95
C SER A 43 5.15 -0.43 -26.51
N SER A 44 6.36 -0.50 -27.04
CA SER A 44 7.37 -1.48 -26.63
C SER A 44 8.02 -1.12 -25.30
N GLU A 45 8.24 0.16 -25.01
CA GLU A 45 8.73 0.64 -23.72
C GLU A 45 7.71 0.44 -22.60
N GLU A 46 6.44 0.73 -22.85
CA GLU A 46 5.36 0.47 -21.90
C GLU A 46 5.26 -1.01 -21.55
N ARG A 47 5.33 -1.90 -22.54
CA ARG A 47 5.35 -3.36 -22.30
C ARG A 47 6.57 -3.82 -21.51
N ARG A 48 7.74 -3.26 -21.78
CA ARG A 48 8.97 -3.58 -21.02
C ARG A 48 8.88 -3.07 -19.59
N ALA A 49 8.33 -1.88 -19.36
CA ALA A 49 8.11 -1.33 -18.04
C ALA A 49 7.13 -2.20 -17.24
N GLU A 50 6.02 -2.62 -17.86
CA GLU A 50 5.04 -3.51 -17.25
C GLU A 50 5.64 -4.90 -16.92
N GLN A 51 6.38 -5.49 -17.85
CA GLN A 51 7.09 -6.76 -17.59
C GLN A 51 8.10 -6.62 -16.44
N SER A 52 8.88 -5.53 -16.41
CA SER A 52 9.83 -5.27 -15.33
C SER A 52 9.12 -5.12 -13.97
N ARG A 53 7.97 -4.45 -13.95
CA ARG A 53 7.13 -4.33 -12.75
C ARG A 53 6.62 -5.69 -12.26
N LEU A 54 6.09 -6.51 -13.17
CA LEU A 54 5.61 -7.86 -12.85
C LEU A 54 6.73 -8.78 -12.34
N ILE A 55 7.92 -8.70 -12.94
CA ILE A 55 9.09 -9.46 -12.49
C ILE A 55 9.54 -8.99 -11.10
N ALA A 56 9.59 -7.68 -10.85
CA ALA A 56 9.93 -7.13 -9.55
C ALA A 56 8.92 -7.56 -8.48
N GLU A 57 7.63 -7.52 -8.79
CA GLU A 57 6.57 -7.98 -7.90
C GLU A 57 6.67 -9.49 -7.61
N ALA A 58 6.92 -10.31 -8.64
CA ALA A 58 7.13 -11.75 -8.48
C ALA A 58 8.36 -12.06 -7.61
N ASN A 59 9.46 -11.36 -7.83
CA ASN A 59 10.67 -11.51 -7.02
C ASN A 59 10.44 -11.12 -5.56
N THR A 60 9.67 -10.07 -5.31
CA THR A 60 9.29 -9.66 -3.96
C THR A 60 8.46 -10.74 -3.27
N LYS A 61 7.47 -11.33 -3.96
CA LYS A 61 6.66 -12.43 -3.43
C LYS A 61 7.49 -13.69 -3.14
N ILE A 62 8.46 -14.02 -4.01
CA ILE A 62 9.38 -15.15 -3.80
C ILE A 62 10.27 -14.90 -2.58
N ALA A 63 10.82 -13.69 -2.43
CA ALA A 63 11.63 -13.32 -1.28
C ALA A 63 10.82 -13.39 0.03
N GLN A 64 9.58 -12.90 0.02
CA GLN A 64 8.67 -13.00 1.16
C GLN A 64 8.36 -14.46 1.50
N ALA A 65 8.05 -15.30 0.52
CA ALA A 65 7.80 -16.73 0.76
C ALA A 65 9.02 -17.45 1.33
N SER A 66 10.21 -17.14 0.85
CA SER A 66 11.47 -17.67 1.39
C SER A 66 11.71 -17.23 2.83
N LEU A 67 11.46 -15.96 3.14
CA LEU A 67 11.57 -15.41 4.50
C LEU A 67 10.58 -16.11 5.43
N ILE A 68 9.31 -16.25 5.02
CA ILE A 68 8.29 -16.97 5.80
C ILE A 68 8.74 -18.40 6.09
N ASN A 69 9.23 -19.13 5.08
CA ASN A 69 9.70 -20.50 5.27
C ASN A 69 10.87 -20.59 6.26
N THR A 70 11.81 -19.64 6.19
CA THR A 70 12.93 -19.55 7.14
C THR A 70 12.43 -19.29 8.56
N MET A 71 11.51 -18.33 8.72
CA MET A 71 10.92 -18.01 10.02
C MET A 71 10.12 -19.17 10.59
N MET A 72 9.36 -19.90 9.74
CA MET A 72 8.62 -21.09 10.17
C MET A 72 9.52 -22.17 10.74
N LYS A 73 10.70 -22.41 10.14
CA LYS A 73 11.68 -23.36 10.70
C LYS A 73 12.13 -22.96 12.10
N SER A 74 12.43 -21.68 12.33
CA SER A 74 12.83 -21.19 13.65
C SER A 74 11.68 -21.20 14.66
N LEU A 75 10.45 -20.90 14.22
CA LEU A 75 9.24 -20.97 15.08
C LEU A 75 8.88 -22.41 15.47
N THR A 76 9.25 -23.41 14.66
CA THR A 76 9.01 -24.84 14.93
C THR A 76 10.25 -25.57 15.41
N SER A 77 11.32 -24.87 15.78
CA SER A 77 12.54 -25.46 16.31
C SER A 77 12.26 -26.25 17.60
N PRO A 78 12.92 -27.39 17.82
CA PRO A 78 12.84 -28.09 19.11
C PRO A 78 13.43 -27.29 20.28
N ASN A 79 14.25 -26.25 19.99
CA ASN A 79 14.84 -25.40 21.01
C ASN A 79 13.89 -24.24 21.39
N PRO A 80 13.36 -24.18 22.64
CA PRO A 80 12.50 -23.10 23.07
C PRO A 80 13.11 -21.70 23.00
N GLN A 81 14.43 -21.57 23.19
CA GLN A 81 15.09 -20.27 23.09
C GLN A 81 15.11 -19.74 21.65
N GLU A 82 15.33 -20.64 20.69
CA GLU A 82 15.26 -20.29 19.27
C GLU A 82 13.85 -19.85 18.88
N ARG A 83 12.80 -20.57 19.34
CA ARG A 83 11.42 -20.16 19.12
C ARG A 83 11.09 -18.79 19.69
N LYS A 84 11.58 -18.47 20.92
CA LYS A 84 11.38 -17.14 21.54
C LYS A 84 12.03 -16.02 20.73
N LEU A 85 13.24 -16.22 20.22
CA LEU A 85 13.92 -15.25 19.35
C LEU A 85 13.20 -15.10 18.02
N ALA A 86 12.73 -16.22 17.43
CA ALA A 86 11.98 -16.21 16.18
C ALA A 86 10.66 -15.43 16.30
N VAL A 87 9.95 -15.55 17.42
CA VAL A 87 8.72 -14.78 17.71
C VAL A 87 8.96 -13.28 17.59
N GLN A 88 10.03 -12.77 18.18
CA GLN A 88 10.38 -11.34 18.10
C GLN A 88 10.75 -10.93 16.68
N ALA A 89 11.57 -11.74 15.99
CA ALA A 89 12.02 -11.47 14.63
C ALA A 89 10.85 -11.43 13.63
N VAL A 90 9.90 -12.35 13.77
CA VAL A 90 8.71 -12.46 12.89
C VAL A 90 7.82 -11.23 12.97
N LEU A 91 7.61 -10.66 14.15
CA LEU A 91 6.79 -9.45 14.33
C LEU A 91 7.39 -8.20 13.66
N ILE A 92 8.71 -8.19 13.48
CA ILE A 92 9.43 -7.09 12.80
C ILE A 92 9.51 -7.34 11.29
N ALA A 93 9.84 -8.58 10.90
CA ALA A 93 10.12 -8.91 9.50
C ALA A 93 8.85 -9.12 8.66
N LEU A 94 7.74 -9.51 9.29
CA LEU A 94 6.46 -9.82 8.64
C LEU A 94 5.31 -9.05 9.30
N PRO A 95 5.22 -7.73 9.12
CA PRO A 95 4.22 -6.90 9.81
C PRO A 95 2.78 -7.35 9.55
N ASP A 96 2.47 -7.89 8.36
CA ASP A 96 1.13 -8.32 7.97
C ASP A 96 0.77 -9.70 8.54
N GLN A 97 1.67 -10.67 8.44
CA GLN A 97 1.43 -12.07 8.81
C GLN A 97 2.01 -12.45 10.17
N GLY A 98 3.06 -11.76 10.61
CA GLY A 98 3.75 -12.01 11.86
C GLY A 98 2.82 -12.05 13.08
N PRO A 99 1.92 -11.06 13.25
CA PRO A 99 0.98 -11.08 14.37
C PRO A 99 0.08 -12.33 14.43
N VAL A 100 -0.36 -12.84 13.27
CA VAL A 100 -1.17 -14.06 13.20
C VAL A 100 -0.35 -15.28 13.58
N LEU A 101 0.87 -15.41 13.05
CA LEU A 101 1.78 -16.52 13.36
C LEU A 101 2.13 -16.54 14.85
N VAL A 102 2.50 -15.39 15.41
CA VAL A 102 2.89 -15.28 16.82
C VAL A 102 1.70 -15.53 17.77
N ARG A 103 0.48 -15.10 17.40
CA ARG A 103 -0.74 -15.47 18.16
C ARG A 103 -0.96 -16.98 18.18
N THR A 104 -0.75 -17.64 17.04
CA THR A 104 -0.84 -19.10 17.00
C THR A 104 0.15 -19.72 17.97
N ILE A 105 1.40 -19.29 18.00
CA ILE A 105 2.42 -19.76 18.95
C ILE A 105 1.99 -19.47 20.41
N ALA A 106 1.50 -18.27 20.70
CA ALA A 106 1.03 -17.90 22.03
C ALA A 106 -0.12 -18.80 22.54
N GLN A 107 -0.92 -19.38 21.64
CA GLN A 107 -2.05 -20.24 21.97
C GLN A 107 -1.73 -21.73 21.98
N THR A 108 -0.79 -22.18 21.12
CA THR A 108 -0.63 -23.60 20.80
C THR A 108 0.76 -24.19 21.09
N ASP A 109 1.78 -23.37 21.41
CA ASP A 109 3.10 -23.90 21.72
C ASP A 109 3.07 -24.80 22.96
N GLU A 110 3.81 -25.91 22.93
CA GLU A 110 3.87 -26.87 24.06
C GLU A 110 4.56 -26.27 25.28
N ASP A 111 5.53 -25.38 25.06
CA ASP A 111 6.29 -24.72 26.12
C ASP A 111 5.59 -23.42 26.59
N LYS A 112 5.09 -23.44 27.82
CA LYS A 112 4.44 -22.28 28.44
C LYS A 112 5.30 -21.03 28.49
N THR A 113 6.63 -21.17 28.54
CA THR A 113 7.53 -20.00 28.52
C THR A 113 7.62 -19.37 27.12
N VAL A 114 7.46 -20.16 26.07
CA VAL A 114 7.36 -19.66 24.68
C VAL A 114 6.00 -18.99 24.47
N GLN A 115 4.89 -19.58 24.95
CA GLN A 115 3.56 -18.95 24.91
C GLN A 115 3.59 -17.56 25.57
N ALA A 116 4.14 -17.48 26.80
CA ALA A 116 4.24 -16.22 27.52
C ALA A 116 5.12 -15.20 26.78
N ALA A 117 6.27 -15.63 26.24
CA ALA A 117 7.14 -14.75 25.44
C ALA A 117 6.45 -14.24 24.17
N ALA A 118 5.66 -15.07 23.51
CA ALA A 118 4.88 -14.70 22.34
C ALA A 118 3.83 -13.62 22.68
N GLN A 119 3.08 -13.82 23.78
CA GLN A 119 2.10 -12.83 24.23
C GLN A 119 2.75 -11.50 24.61
N ILE A 120 3.83 -11.53 25.38
CA ILE A 120 4.60 -10.32 25.73
C ILE A 120 5.09 -9.59 24.48
N SER A 121 5.60 -10.31 23.48
CA SER A 121 6.09 -9.72 22.23
C SER A 121 4.98 -9.08 21.41
N LEU A 122 3.78 -9.69 21.37
CA LEU A 122 2.59 -9.10 20.75
C LEU A 122 2.20 -7.78 21.44
N ASP A 123 2.12 -7.78 22.76
CA ASP A 123 1.74 -6.59 23.53
C ASP A 123 2.76 -5.46 23.38
N GLN A 124 4.06 -5.80 23.40
CA GLN A 124 5.15 -4.84 23.18
C GLN A 124 5.09 -4.23 21.78
N ARG A 125 4.82 -5.04 20.74
CA ARG A 125 4.70 -4.56 19.37
C ARG A 125 3.52 -3.61 19.20
N VAL A 126 2.34 -3.96 19.71
CA VAL A 126 1.15 -3.09 19.70
C VAL A 126 1.45 -1.76 20.39
N ASN A 127 2.01 -1.79 21.60
CA ASN A 127 2.34 -0.59 22.34
C ASN A 127 3.37 0.29 21.62
N ALA A 128 4.33 -0.31 20.91
CA ALA A 128 5.27 0.44 20.08
C ALA A 128 4.55 1.11 18.90
N LEU A 129 3.72 0.38 18.15
CA LEU A 129 2.96 0.92 17.02
C LEU A 129 2.00 2.03 17.45
N ILE A 130 1.34 1.89 18.60
CA ILE A 130 0.46 2.94 19.14
C ILE A 130 1.27 4.21 19.44
N ARG A 131 2.44 4.11 20.08
CA ARG A 131 3.32 5.27 20.30
C ARG A 131 3.80 5.90 18.99
N ASP A 132 4.12 5.09 18.00
CA ASP A 132 4.60 5.53 16.71
C ASP A 132 3.53 6.31 15.91
N LEU A 133 2.23 6.05 16.12
CA LEU A 133 1.14 6.88 15.59
C LEU A 133 1.22 8.33 16.04
N PHE A 134 1.86 8.60 17.18
CA PHE A 134 2.02 9.93 17.78
C PHE A 134 3.39 10.54 17.54
N SER A 135 4.24 9.88 16.74
CA SER A 135 5.58 10.37 16.36
C SER A 135 5.51 11.74 15.67
N ALA A 136 6.54 12.56 15.86
CA ALA A 136 6.73 13.79 15.08
C ALA A 136 6.96 13.48 13.58
N ASP A 137 7.62 12.35 13.27
CA ASP A 137 7.91 11.90 11.91
C ASP A 137 6.66 11.32 11.23
N ALA A 138 6.31 11.89 10.08
CA ALA A 138 5.15 11.46 9.29
C ALA A 138 5.31 10.04 8.73
N GLN A 139 6.51 9.63 8.33
CA GLN A 139 6.75 8.29 7.79
C GLN A 139 6.58 7.21 8.87
N VAL A 140 7.06 7.50 10.09
CA VAL A 140 6.86 6.61 11.25
C VAL A 140 5.36 6.45 11.53
N ARG A 141 4.59 7.55 11.54
CA ARG A 141 3.14 7.48 11.75
C ARG A 141 2.41 6.66 10.67
N ILE A 142 2.78 6.86 9.39
CA ILE A 142 2.18 6.13 8.26
C ILE A 142 2.50 4.64 8.37
N GLY A 143 3.74 4.27 8.64
CA GLY A 143 4.15 2.88 8.84
C GLY A 143 3.39 2.22 10.00
N ALA A 144 3.30 2.89 11.14
CA ALA A 144 2.56 2.38 12.29
C ALA A 144 1.07 2.20 12.02
N ALA A 145 0.42 3.14 11.32
CA ALA A 145 -0.98 3.02 10.92
C ALA A 145 -1.19 1.82 9.99
N HIS A 146 -0.31 1.66 9.00
CA HIS A 146 -0.35 0.52 8.08
C HIS A 146 -0.24 -0.81 8.84
N ASP A 147 0.76 -0.98 9.70
CA ASP A 147 0.99 -2.21 10.45
C ASP A 147 -0.17 -2.55 11.38
N LEU A 148 -0.76 -1.55 12.06
CA LEU A 148 -1.94 -1.74 12.91
C LEU A 148 -3.15 -2.22 12.10
N ILE A 149 -3.39 -1.61 10.93
CA ILE A 149 -4.51 -1.99 10.06
C ILE A 149 -4.31 -3.41 9.51
N GLN A 150 -3.12 -3.77 9.07
CA GLN A 150 -2.86 -5.07 8.46
C GLN A 150 -2.85 -6.20 9.50
N GLY A 151 -2.11 -6.04 10.58
CA GLY A 151 -1.88 -7.13 11.53
C GLY A 151 -2.88 -7.22 12.70
N TRP A 152 -3.67 -6.14 13.00
CA TRP A 152 -4.38 -6.03 14.27
C TRP A 152 -5.84 -5.55 14.19
N ARG A 153 -6.36 -5.30 12.98
CA ARG A 153 -7.69 -4.71 12.77
C ARG A 153 -8.86 -5.46 13.40
N SER A 154 -8.68 -6.70 13.77
CA SER A 154 -9.73 -7.54 14.34
C SER A 154 -9.58 -7.77 15.85
N GLU A 155 -8.60 -7.12 16.49
CA GLU A 155 -8.25 -7.33 17.88
C GLU A 155 -8.93 -6.28 18.81
N PRO A 156 -9.94 -6.68 19.62
CA PRO A 156 -10.64 -5.73 20.49
C PRO A 156 -9.71 -5.04 21.50
N ASN A 157 -8.74 -5.76 22.06
CA ASN A 157 -7.80 -5.21 23.04
C ASN A 157 -6.94 -4.09 22.46
N VAL A 158 -6.67 -4.12 21.15
CA VAL A 158 -5.93 -3.05 20.45
C VAL A 158 -6.79 -1.80 20.31
N VAL A 159 -8.11 -1.95 20.08
CA VAL A 159 -9.06 -0.83 20.08
C VAL A 159 -9.02 -0.11 21.43
N HIS A 160 -9.10 -0.87 22.52
CA HIS A 160 -9.02 -0.32 23.87
C HIS A 160 -7.72 0.47 24.07
N ALA A 161 -6.58 -0.14 23.80
CA ALA A 161 -5.26 0.50 23.99
C ALA A 161 -5.07 1.76 23.11
N LEU A 162 -5.55 1.74 21.85
CA LEU A 162 -5.53 2.89 20.94
C LEU A 162 -6.34 4.07 21.51
N VAL A 163 -7.57 3.81 21.93
CA VAL A 163 -8.48 4.85 22.45
C VAL A 163 -7.96 5.40 23.76
N GLU A 164 -7.46 4.56 24.66
CA GLU A 164 -6.88 4.97 25.92
C GLU A 164 -5.68 5.87 25.72
N PHE A 165 -4.70 5.42 24.89
CA PHE A 165 -3.49 6.19 24.62
C PHE A 165 -3.80 7.53 23.94
N ALA A 166 -4.73 7.53 22.96
CA ALA A 166 -5.14 8.73 22.27
C ALA A 166 -5.84 9.73 23.19
N THR A 167 -6.65 9.26 24.14
CA THR A 167 -7.32 10.09 25.13
C THR A 167 -6.32 10.73 26.10
N GLN A 168 -5.30 9.97 26.53
CA GLN A 168 -4.23 10.49 27.39
C GLN A 168 -3.34 11.51 26.68
N ASN A 169 -3.19 11.39 25.35
CA ASN A 169 -2.35 12.24 24.52
C ASN A 169 -3.17 13.13 23.57
N LYS A 170 -4.33 13.61 24.02
CA LYS A 170 -5.31 14.40 23.21
C LYS A 170 -4.74 15.66 22.59
N ASP A 171 -3.69 16.23 23.17
CA ASP A 171 -3.05 17.46 22.68
C ASP A 171 -2.14 17.19 21.45
N ASN A 172 -1.84 15.93 21.14
CA ASN A 172 -1.15 15.55 19.91
C ASN A 172 -2.16 15.37 18.76
N SER A 173 -2.45 16.46 18.06
CA SER A 173 -3.45 16.50 16.97
C SER A 173 -3.19 15.48 15.88
N ASN A 174 -1.92 15.21 15.51
CA ASN A 174 -1.57 14.21 14.51
C ASN A 174 -1.85 12.79 15.01
N GLY A 175 -1.53 12.49 16.25
CA GLY A 175 -1.80 11.20 16.87
C GLY A 175 -3.29 10.91 16.97
N VAL A 176 -4.10 11.90 17.41
CA VAL A 176 -5.57 11.80 17.48
C VAL A 176 -6.13 11.54 16.07
N TYR A 177 -5.72 12.31 15.06
CA TYR A 177 -6.14 12.10 13.68
C TYR A 177 -5.82 10.68 13.18
N ASN A 178 -4.57 10.22 13.36
CA ASN A 178 -4.14 8.90 12.91
C ASN A 178 -4.90 7.79 13.65
N THR A 179 -5.19 7.96 14.93
CA THR A 179 -6.01 7.00 15.69
C THR A 179 -7.41 6.88 15.10
N VAL A 180 -8.08 7.99 14.75
CA VAL A 180 -9.39 7.96 14.09
C VAL A 180 -9.30 7.27 12.72
N VAL A 181 -8.24 7.54 11.95
CA VAL A 181 -8.01 6.87 10.64
C VAL A 181 -7.87 5.36 10.83
N VAL A 182 -7.04 4.92 11.77
CA VAL A 182 -6.82 3.50 12.05
C VAL A 182 -8.13 2.81 12.51
N LEU A 183 -8.87 3.41 13.43
CA LEU A 183 -10.15 2.88 13.90
C LEU A 183 -11.20 2.78 12.78
N ASN A 184 -11.19 3.68 11.79
CA ASN A 184 -12.07 3.57 10.62
C ASN A 184 -11.81 2.31 9.77
N GLU A 185 -10.62 1.74 9.83
CA GLU A 185 -10.25 0.52 9.10
C GLU A 185 -10.42 -0.76 9.95
N PHE A 186 -10.67 -0.63 11.25
CA PHE A 186 -10.85 -1.78 12.12
C PHE A 186 -12.21 -2.46 11.88
N SER A 187 -12.28 -3.76 12.18
CA SER A 187 -13.51 -4.54 12.05
C SER A 187 -14.59 -4.04 13.01
N LEU A 188 -15.85 -4.07 12.57
CA LEU A 188 -16.99 -3.69 13.45
C LEU A 188 -17.00 -4.49 14.74
N ARG A 189 -16.73 -5.80 14.67
CA ARG A 189 -16.66 -6.67 15.84
C ARG A 189 -15.63 -6.18 16.88
N GLY A 190 -14.46 -5.72 16.41
CA GLY A 190 -13.43 -5.17 17.30
C GLY A 190 -13.87 -3.86 17.94
N LEU A 191 -14.52 -2.98 17.16
CA LEU A 191 -15.02 -1.70 17.64
C LEU A 191 -16.21 -1.83 18.61
N GLU A 192 -17.14 -2.74 18.32
CA GLU A 192 -18.34 -2.96 19.14
C GLU A 192 -18.01 -3.47 20.56
N ALA A 193 -16.96 -4.25 20.71
CA ALA A 193 -16.49 -4.71 22.03
C ALA A 193 -16.13 -3.54 22.98
N HIS A 194 -15.80 -2.37 22.42
CA HIS A 194 -15.42 -1.16 23.15
C HIS A 194 -16.21 0.08 22.69
N LYS A 195 -17.44 -0.13 22.18
CA LYS A 195 -18.28 0.90 21.54
C LYS A 195 -18.37 2.18 22.38
N GLU A 196 -18.67 2.05 23.66
CA GLU A 196 -18.83 3.22 24.54
C GLU A 196 -17.56 4.07 24.65
N GLN A 197 -16.40 3.41 24.77
CA GLN A 197 -15.11 4.11 24.83
C GLN A 197 -14.78 4.78 23.48
N VAL A 198 -15.04 4.10 22.36
CA VAL A 198 -14.84 4.64 21.03
C VAL A 198 -15.73 5.85 20.79
N LEU A 199 -17.01 5.81 21.19
CA LEU A 199 -17.92 6.95 21.07
C LEU A 199 -17.48 8.16 21.91
N LYS A 200 -17.01 7.93 23.14
CA LYS A 200 -16.43 9.00 23.97
C LYS A 200 -15.19 9.63 23.32
N PHE A 201 -14.32 8.79 22.74
CA PHE A 201 -13.14 9.28 22.03
C PHE A 201 -13.50 10.04 20.75
N ILE A 202 -14.55 9.63 20.02
CA ILE A 202 -15.05 10.34 18.84
C ILE A 202 -15.43 11.78 19.20
N GLU A 203 -16.14 12.01 20.32
CA GLU A 203 -16.51 13.35 20.76
C GLU A 203 -15.27 14.23 21.06
N LEU A 204 -14.25 13.64 21.69
CA LEU A 204 -12.96 14.31 21.87
C LEU A 204 -12.29 14.63 20.53
N ALA A 205 -12.27 13.68 19.61
CA ALA A 205 -11.59 13.80 18.33
C ALA A 205 -12.25 14.87 17.41
N LYS A 206 -13.57 15.09 17.50
CA LYS A 206 -14.27 16.14 16.74
C LYS A 206 -13.70 17.54 17.02
N ALA A 207 -13.21 17.79 18.21
CA ALA A 207 -12.60 19.08 18.58
C ALA A 207 -11.18 19.28 17.99
N ASN A 208 -10.61 18.28 17.35
CA ASN A 208 -9.23 18.30 16.84
C ASN A 208 -9.08 18.87 15.42
N GLY A 209 -10.08 19.61 14.93
CA GLY A 209 -10.09 20.25 13.62
C GLY A 209 -10.90 19.51 12.56
N SER A 210 -11.29 20.21 11.50
CA SER A 210 -12.29 19.77 10.51
C SER A 210 -11.97 18.45 9.81
N LYS A 211 -10.69 18.17 9.53
CA LYS A 211 -10.27 16.88 8.91
C LYS A 211 -10.49 15.70 9.85
N THR A 212 -10.18 15.88 11.14
CA THR A 212 -10.38 14.84 12.15
C THR A 212 -11.87 14.67 12.44
N GLU A 213 -12.62 15.75 12.53
CA GLU A 213 -14.07 15.76 12.72
C GLU A 213 -14.78 14.95 11.63
N ALA A 214 -14.47 15.18 10.35
CA ALA A 214 -15.07 14.43 9.25
C ALA A 214 -14.83 12.91 9.36
N LYS A 215 -13.64 12.50 9.74
CA LYS A 215 -13.30 11.09 9.96
C LYS A 215 -13.95 10.51 11.22
N ALA A 216 -14.06 11.32 12.28
CA ALA A 216 -14.72 10.94 13.52
C ALA A 216 -16.23 10.72 13.32
N ILE A 217 -16.89 11.57 12.54
CA ILE A 217 -18.30 11.39 12.13
C ILE A 217 -18.47 10.10 11.32
N ALA A 218 -17.57 9.82 10.36
CA ALA A 218 -17.62 8.58 9.60
C ALA A 218 -17.50 7.33 10.50
N LEU A 219 -16.64 7.38 11.52
CA LEU A 219 -16.50 6.29 12.49
C LEU A 219 -17.75 6.14 13.37
N ALA A 220 -18.37 7.26 13.82
CA ALA A 220 -19.63 7.23 14.56
C ALA A 220 -20.74 6.56 13.74
N ASN A 221 -20.91 6.95 12.48
CA ASN A 221 -21.92 6.39 11.58
C ASN A 221 -21.73 4.87 11.38
N ARG A 222 -20.49 4.38 11.32
CA ARG A 222 -20.20 2.93 11.27
C ARG A 222 -20.64 2.18 12.52
N LEU A 223 -20.66 2.83 13.67
CA LEU A 223 -21.09 2.27 14.94
C LEU A 223 -22.60 2.43 15.21
N GLY A 224 -23.34 3.00 14.25
CA GLY A 224 -24.78 3.26 14.39
C GLY A 224 -25.09 4.37 15.39
N GLY A 225 -24.22 5.35 15.44
CA GLY A 225 -24.37 6.58 16.22
C GLY A 225 -25.00 7.69 15.42
#